data_33704c130d0a3fc375966bd70530f1d5
#
_entry.id   33704c130d0a3fc375966bd70530f1d5
#
_cell.length_a   1.000
_cell.length_b   1.000
_cell.length_c   1.000
_cell.angle_alpha   90.00
_cell.angle_beta   90.00
_cell.angle_gamma   90.00
#
_symmetry.space_group_name_H-M   'P 1'
#
loop_
_entity.id
_entity.type
_entity.pdbx_description
1 polymer ?
#
loop_
_entity_poly.entity_id
_entity_poly.type
_entity_poly.pdbx_seq_one_letter_code
_entity_poly.pdbx_strand_id
1 'polypeptide(L)'
;MKRESFKSRLGFLLVSAGCAIGIGNVWRFPYVTGQNGGGIFVLFYLIFLVIMGLPVLTMELAVGRASRKSAVLGYKALEKKGSKWHIHGWVAIFGCCMLMMYYTTVSGWMVTYFFKFLTGSFKSGMTTEDTAQAFSNLLGDPKQMAFWMILTVVVGFLVCSRGLQNGLEKISKFMMTALLLLIVVLAVHSFTLSNAAEGIKFYLVPNTEAVAAVGLKNVITAAMNQSFFTLSLGVAAMEIFGSYMGKDHTLAGEGVRICALDTFVAIMAGLIIFPACFSYNVEVNAGPSLIFITLPNVFINMSGGRIWGSLFFLFMTFASFSTVIAVFENIMSFCMDMFGWSRNKAALINCIVILIASLPCVLGYNVWSNLHLIGGRDVLDSEDFIVSNLLLPIGSLIYLLFCVTKWGWGFEKYCEEANTGDGIKISKKLKPYFQFILPILIVFILIQGLI
;
A
#
# COMPACT_ATOMS: atom_id res chain seq x y z
N MET A 1 10.30 -17.65 21.88
CA MET A 1 11.36 -17.64 20.85
C MET A 1 12.07 -16.29 20.87
N LYS A 2 13.38 -16.25 20.57
CA LYS A 2 14.09 -14.97 20.38
C LYS A 2 13.56 -14.32 19.10
N ARG A 3 13.16 -13.04 19.17
CA ARG A 3 12.65 -12.29 18.02
C ARG A 3 13.73 -12.17 16.96
N GLU A 4 13.40 -12.44 15.69
CA GLU A 4 14.28 -12.18 14.58
C GLU A 4 14.58 -10.68 14.47
N SER A 5 15.64 -10.31 13.77
CA SER A 5 16.02 -8.91 13.49
C SER A 5 16.51 -8.78 12.07
N PHE A 6 16.34 -7.59 11.49
CA PHE A 6 16.92 -7.28 10.19
C PHE A 6 18.44 -7.38 10.24
N LYS A 7 19.04 -7.87 9.15
CA LYS A 7 20.49 -7.95 9.00
C LYS A 7 21.12 -6.57 8.81
N SER A 8 20.38 -5.65 8.20
CA SER A 8 20.86 -4.31 7.90
C SER A 8 19.75 -3.27 7.98
N ARG A 9 20.12 -2.01 8.27
CA ARG A 9 19.23 -0.86 8.21
C ARG A 9 18.57 -0.70 6.84
N LEU A 10 19.33 -0.86 5.76
CA LEU A 10 18.79 -0.80 4.40
C LEU A 10 17.71 -1.88 4.19
N GLY A 11 17.91 -3.10 4.77
CA GLY A 11 16.91 -4.15 4.74
C GLY A 11 15.61 -3.74 5.41
N PHE A 12 15.68 -3.17 6.60
CA PHE A 12 14.52 -2.62 7.30
C PHE A 12 13.80 -1.56 6.44
N LEU A 13 14.55 -0.58 5.92
CA LEU A 13 13.96 0.51 5.12
C LEU A 13 13.29 0.00 3.85
N LEU A 14 13.93 -0.89 3.10
CA LEU A 14 13.37 -1.41 1.85
C LEU A 14 12.19 -2.37 2.07
N VAL A 15 12.18 -3.14 3.16
CA VAL A 15 11.03 -3.99 3.50
C VAL A 15 9.85 -3.12 3.95
N SER A 16 10.08 -2.16 4.83
CA SER A 16 9.03 -1.27 5.34
C SER A 16 8.49 -0.35 4.24
N ALA A 17 9.37 0.24 3.43
CA ALA A 17 8.95 1.01 2.26
C ALA A 17 8.21 0.12 1.23
N GLY A 18 8.67 -1.11 0.99
CA GLY A 18 8.00 -2.05 0.09
C GLY A 18 6.64 -2.53 0.59
N CYS A 19 6.36 -2.44 1.89
CA CYS A 19 5.02 -2.63 2.43
C CYS A 19 4.09 -1.45 2.12
N ALA A 20 4.61 -0.22 2.21
CA ALA A 20 3.88 1.00 1.87
C ALA A 20 3.72 1.16 0.36
N ILE A 21 4.82 0.99 -0.40
CA ILE A 21 4.86 1.10 -1.86
C ILE A 21 4.12 -0.08 -2.48
N GLY A 22 2.91 0.16 -2.90
CA GLY A 22 2.06 -0.86 -3.51
C GLY A 22 1.28 -0.34 -4.70
N ILE A 23 0.19 -1.02 -4.99
CA ILE A 23 -0.76 -0.63 -6.04
C ILE A 23 -1.31 0.79 -5.77
N GLY A 24 -1.43 1.18 -4.51
CA GLY A 24 -1.88 2.50 -4.09
C GLY A 24 -1.07 3.66 -4.66
N ASN A 25 0.25 3.53 -4.73
CA ASN A 25 1.15 4.58 -5.25
C ASN A 25 1.11 4.70 -6.77
N VAL A 26 0.94 3.58 -7.45
CA VAL A 26 1.07 3.53 -8.91
C VAL A 26 -0.28 3.60 -9.63
N TRP A 27 -1.34 3.19 -8.97
CA TRP A 27 -2.68 3.21 -9.51
C TRP A 27 -3.55 4.30 -8.86
N ARG A 28 -3.82 4.17 -7.54
CA ARG A 28 -4.76 5.05 -6.86
C ARG A 28 -4.27 6.50 -6.82
N PHE A 29 -2.99 6.72 -6.53
CA PHE A 29 -2.45 8.07 -6.42
C PHE A 29 -2.56 8.87 -7.73
N PRO A 30 -2.09 8.39 -8.91
CA PRO A 30 -2.30 9.11 -10.17
C PRO A 30 -3.78 9.31 -10.51
N TYR A 31 -4.63 8.27 -10.30
CA TYR A 31 -6.05 8.38 -10.54
C TYR A 31 -6.70 9.49 -9.69
N VAL A 32 -6.50 9.47 -8.37
CA VAL A 32 -7.07 10.47 -7.46
C VAL A 32 -6.49 11.86 -7.76
N THR A 33 -5.22 11.96 -8.15
CA THR A 33 -4.59 13.22 -8.58
C THR A 33 -5.28 13.78 -9.83
N GLY A 34 -5.55 12.94 -10.83
CA GLY A 34 -6.25 13.32 -12.05
C GLY A 34 -7.65 13.87 -11.79
N GLN A 35 -8.39 13.24 -10.88
CA GLN A 35 -9.75 13.63 -10.49
C GLN A 35 -9.81 14.90 -9.60
N ASN A 36 -8.71 15.27 -8.94
CA ASN A 36 -8.71 16.31 -7.91
C ASN A 36 -7.79 17.49 -8.23
N GLY A 37 -7.65 17.84 -9.51
CA GLY A 37 -6.99 19.09 -9.93
C GLY A 37 -5.46 19.06 -9.94
N GLY A 38 -4.84 17.88 -10.04
CA GLY A 38 -3.41 17.75 -10.33
C GLY A 38 -2.49 18.28 -9.23
N GLY A 39 -1.64 19.28 -9.55
CA GLY A 39 -0.57 19.72 -8.70
C GLY A 39 -0.98 20.26 -7.32
N ILE A 40 -2.16 20.86 -7.17
CA ILE A 40 -2.66 21.32 -5.85
C ILE A 40 -3.01 20.13 -4.96
N PHE A 41 -3.61 19.06 -5.53
CA PHE A 41 -3.84 17.82 -4.78
C PHE A 41 -2.51 17.23 -4.29
N VAL A 42 -1.48 17.16 -5.14
CA VAL A 42 -0.15 16.66 -4.76
C VAL A 42 0.43 17.46 -3.60
N LEU A 43 0.30 18.79 -3.61
CA LEU A 43 0.76 19.66 -2.52
C LEU A 43 0.04 19.34 -1.20
N PHE A 44 -1.29 19.26 -1.20
CA PHE A 44 -2.06 18.87 0.00
C PHE A 44 -1.73 17.46 0.48
N TYR A 45 -1.56 16.52 -0.44
CA TYR A 45 -1.14 15.16 -0.09
C TYR A 45 0.18 15.15 0.67
N LEU A 46 1.20 15.87 0.19
CA LEU A 46 2.50 15.95 0.86
C LEU A 46 2.40 16.59 2.26
N ILE A 47 1.58 17.62 2.41
CA ILE A 47 1.32 18.25 3.71
C ILE A 47 0.68 17.24 4.67
N PHE A 48 -0.40 16.56 4.25
CA PHE A 48 -1.10 15.59 5.10
C PHE A 48 -0.28 14.34 5.38
N LEU A 49 0.58 13.91 4.47
CA LEU A 49 1.50 12.80 4.70
C LEU A 49 2.44 13.12 5.89
N VAL A 50 2.96 14.33 5.96
CA VAL A 50 3.86 14.77 7.04
C VAL A 50 3.10 14.98 8.35
N ILE A 51 1.95 15.64 8.32
CA ILE A 51 1.23 15.99 9.55
C ILE A 51 0.36 14.86 10.10
N MET A 52 -0.06 13.91 9.28
CA MET A 52 -0.94 12.82 9.70
C MET A 52 -0.28 11.43 9.52
N GLY A 53 0.20 11.11 8.34
CA GLY A 53 0.77 9.80 8.02
C GLY A 53 2.02 9.49 8.84
N LEU A 54 3.01 10.37 8.81
CA LEU A 54 4.28 10.18 9.54
C LEU A 54 4.12 9.99 11.06
N PRO A 55 3.28 10.77 11.79
CA PRO A 55 3.01 10.51 13.21
C PRO A 55 2.46 9.11 13.48
N VAL A 56 1.43 8.67 12.75
CA VAL A 56 0.82 7.35 12.96
C VAL A 56 1.80 6.24 12.60
N LEU A 57 2.55 6.37 11.51
CA LEU A 57 3.63 5.45 11.14
C LEU A 57 4.64 5.26 12.29
N THR A 58 5.08 6.36 12.89
CA THR A 58 6.02 6.29 14.02
C THR A 58 5.42 5.63 15.26
N MET A 59 4.11 5.76 15.47
CA MET A 59 3.40 5.10 16.58
C MET A 59 3.30 3.58 16.37
N GLU A 60 2.94 3.13 15.18
CA GLU A 60 2.95 1.69 14.88
C GLU A 60 4.36 1.08 15.06
N LEU A 61 5.39 1.71 14.48
CA LEU A 61 6.77 1.29 14.65
C LEU A 61 7.18 1.27 16.14
N ALA A 62 6.73 2.25 16.94
CA ALA A 62 7.06 2.33 18.37
C ALA A 62 6.45 1.19 19.17
N VAL A 63 5.18 0.86 18.93
CA VAL A 63 4.51 -0.26 19.58
C VAL A 63 5.24 -1.58 19.27
N GLY A 64 5.58 -1.80 18.00
CA GLY A 64 6.35 -2.96 17.58
C GLY A 64 7.74 -3.02 18.22
N ARG A 65 8.51 -1.93 18.18
CA ARG A 65 9.90 -1.88 18.68
C ARG A 65 9.97 -2.02 20.20
N ALA A 66 9.04 -1.39 20.93
CA ALA A 66 8.99 -1.47 22.38
C ALA A 66 8.56 -2.86 22.87
N SER A 67 7.59 -3.46 22.23
CA SER A 67 7.05 -4.76 22.62
C SER A 67 7.87 -5.96 22.17
N ARG A 68 8.54 -5.84 21.00
CA ARG A 68 9.21 -6.95 20.31
C ARG A 68 8.27 -8.13 20.02
N LYS A 69 6.98 -7.84 19.77
CA LYS A 69 5.90 -8.81 19.54
C LYS A 69 5.06 -8.40 18.31
N SER A 70 4.22 -9.33 17.87
CA SER A 70 3.16 -9.04 16.90
C SER A 70 1.96 -8.36 17.57
N ALA A 71 1.05 -7.81 16.78
CA ALA A 71 0.00 -6.89 17.20
C ALA A 71 -0.69 -7.22 18.54
N VAL A 72 -1.31 -8.39 18.69
CA VAL A 72 -2.06 -8.75 19.92
C VAL A 72 -1.15 -8.78 21.14
N LEU A 73 -0.01 -9.45 21.04
CA LEU A 73 0.93 -9.54 22.15
C LEU A 73 1.73 -8.25 22.34
N GLY A 74 1.85 -7.43 21.31
CA GLY A 74 2.43 -6.09 21.36
C GLY A 74 1.62 -5.18 22.27
N TYR A 75 0.33 -5.08 22.02
CA TYR A 75 -0.58 -4.34 22.91
C TYR A 75 -0.58 -4.90 24.33
N LYS A 76 -0.70 -6.24 24.49
CA LYS A 76 -0.67 -6.88 25.83
C LYS A 76 0.58 -6.59 26.63
N ALA A 77 1.74 -6.44 25.98
CA ALA A 77 3.00 -6.14 26.64
C ALA A 77 3.09 -4.69 27.14
N LEU A 78 2.40 -3.76 26.49
CA LEU A 78 2.50 -2.33 26.74
C LEU A 78 1.28 -1.73 27.44
N GLU A 79 0.12 -2.39 27.34
CA GLU A 79 -1.13 -1.91 27.92
C GLU A 79 -1.14 -2.01 29.46
N LYS A 80 -1.98 -1.21 30.09
CA LYS A 80 -2.19 -1.28 31.55
C LYS A 80 -2.98 -2.51 31.94
N LYS A 81 -2.68 -3.06 33.11
CA LYS A 81 -3.41 -4.19 33.67
C LYS A 81 -4.92 -3.93 33.70
N GLY A 82 -5.70 -4.83 33.12
CA GLY A 82 -7.16 -4.72 33.05
C GLY A 82 -7.69 -3.91 31.85
N SER A 83 -6.83 -3.33 31.03
CA SER A 83 -7.27 -2.69 29.77
C SER A 83 -7.48 -3.74 28.67
N LYS A 84 -8.12 -3.31 27.56
CA LYS A 84 -8.51 -4.20 26.46
C LYS A 84 -7.98 -3.74 25.11
N TRP A 85 -6.89 -2.99 25.06
CA TRP A 85 -6.33 -2.48 23.81
C TRP A 85 -5.88 -3.60 22.87
N HIS A 86 -5.47 -4.74 23.41
CA HIS A 86 -5.09 -5.91 22.62
C HIS A 86 -6.19 -6.46 21.72
N ILE A 87 -7.49 -6.09 21.93
CA ILE A 87 -8.57 -6.44 21.02
C ILE A 87 -8.30 -5.85 19.64
N HIS A 88 -7.75 -4.63 19.57
CA HIS A 88 -7.37 -4.04 18.29
C HIS A 88 -6.36 -4.91 17.51
N GLY A 89 -5.44 -5.59 18.20
CA GLY A 89 -4.51 -6.49 17.54
C GLY A 89 -5.21 -7.60 16.73
N TRP A 90 -6.34 -8.13 17.21
CA TRP A 90 -7.16 -9.09 16.46
C TRP A 90 -7.83 -8.45 15.25
N VAL A 91 -8.37 -7.23 15.43
CA VAL A 91 -8.99 -6.46 14.33
C VAL A 91 -7.95 -6.13 13.25
N ALA A 92 -6.74 -5.75 13.65
CA ALA A 92 -5.65 -5.45 12.72
C ALA A 92 -5.24 -6.67 11.89
N ILE A 93 -5.10 -7.84 12.50
CA ILE A 93 -4.78 -9.09 11.78
C ILE A 93 -5.93 -9.52 10.86
N PHE A 94 -7.19 -9.37 11.31
CA PHE A 94 -8.35 -9.58 10.44
C PHE A 94 -8.29 -8.64 9.23
N GLY A 95 -7.95 -7.36 9.43
CA GLY A 95 -7.76 -6.38 8.37
C GLY A 95 -6.64 -6.78 7.40
N CYS A 96 -5.52 -7.32 7.89
CA CYS A 96 -4.45 -7.85 7.04
C CYS A 96 -4.93 -9.04 6.19
N CYS A 97 -5.69 -9.96 6.78
CA CYS A 97 -6.25 -11.09 6.04
C CYS A 97 -7.22 -10.60 4.95
N MET A 98 -8.13 -9.68 5.31
CA MET A 98 -9.10 -9.11 4.38
C MET A 98 -8.42 -8.32 3.25
N LEU A 99 -7.38 -7.53 3.56
CA LEU A 99 -6.56 -6.88 2.53
C LEU A 99 -5.99 -7.89 1.55
N MET A 100 -5.48 -9.02 2.02
CA MET A 100 -4.88 -10.04 1.17
C MET A 100 -5.91 -10.82 0.33
N MET A 101 -7.20 -10.85 0.71
CA MET A 101 -8.24 -11.51 -0.07
C MET A 101 -8.36 -10.93 -1.49
N TYR A 102 -8.38 -9.61 -1.62
CA TYR A 102 -8.47 -8.97 -2.94
C TYR A 102 -7.09 -8.59 -3.51
N TYR A 103 -6.13 -8.20 -2.67
CA TYR A 103 -4.84 -7.70 -3.12
C TYR A 103 -4.01 -8.76 -3.86
N THR A 104 -4.11 -10.04 -3.45
CA THR A 104 -3.46 -11.16 -4.13
C THR A 104 -4.04 -11.41 -5.52
N THR A 105 -5.35 -11.22 -5.70
CA THR A 105 -6.03 -11.29 -7.00
C THR A 105 -5.55 -10.18 -7.93
N VAL A 106 -5.53 -8.93 -7.46
CA VAL A 106 -5.04 -7.79 -8.25
C VAL A 106 -3.55 -7.93 -8.57
N SER A 107 -2.74 -8.43 -7.63
CA SER A 107 -1.32 -8.75 -7.90
C SER A 107 -1.19 -9.81 -9.01
N GLY A 108 -2.07 -10.80 -9.04
CA GLY A 108 -2.16 -11.78 -10.12
C GLY A 108 -2.44 -11.15 -11.49
N TRP A 109 -3.28 -10.10 -11.55
CA TRP A 109 -3.53 -9.36 -12.81
C TRP A 109 -2.27 -8.66 -13.32
N MET A 110 -1.45 -8.08 -12.43
CA MET A 110 -0.18 -7.46 -12.81
C MET A 110 0.77 -8.47 -13.46
N VAL A 111 0.91 -9.65 -12.84
CA VAL A 111 1.72 -10.74 -13.39
C VAL A 111 1.19 -11.21 -14.75
N THR A 112 -0.13 -11.34 -14.89
CA THR A 112 -0.78 -11.71 -16.16
C THR A 112 -0.43 -10.73 -17.27
N TYR A 113 -0.53 -9.43 -16.99
CA TYR A 113 -0.23 -8.39 -17.99
C TYR A 113 1.25 -8.31 -18.32
N PHE A 114 2.14 -8.53 -17.34
CA PHE A 114 3.56 -8.70 -17.61
C PHE A 114 3.81 -9.78 -18.66
N PHE A 115 3.23 -10.98 -18.47
CA PHE A 115 3.37 -12.06 -19.43
C PHE A 115 2.70 -11.78 -20.77
N LYS A 116 1.52 -11.14 -20.80
CA LYS A 116 0.85 -10.75 -22.06
C LYS A 116 1.71 -9.81 -22.91
N PHE A 117 2.41 -8.83 -22.30
CA PHE A 117 3.35 -7.97 -23.00
C PHE A 117 4.61 -8.74 -23.40
N LEU A 118 5.22 -9.49 -22.47
CA LEU A 118 6.44 -10.23 -22.71
C LEU A 118 6.32 -11.25 -23.86
N THR A 119 5.19 -11.95 -23.95
CA THR A 119 4.91 -12.93 -25.01
C THR A 119 4.41 -12.30 -26.32
N GLY A 120 4.11 -10.99 -26.32
CA GLY A 120 3.58 -10.30 -27.50
C GLY A 120 2.11 -10.62 -27.78
N SER A 121 1.33 -10.96 -26.76
CA SER A 121 -0.13 -11.13 -26.89
C SER A 121 -0.83 -9.81 -27.21
N PHE A 122 -0.28 -8.70 -26.73
CA PHE A 122 -0.67 -7.37 -27.17
C PHE A 122 0.10 -7.00 -28.44
N LYS A 123 -0.62 -6.73 -29.53
CA LYS A 123 -0.05 -6.43 -30.86
C LYS A 123 -0.24 -4.98 -31.22
N SER A 124 0.70 -4.42 -31.96
CA SER A 124 0.54 -3.07 -32.52
C SER A 124 -0.72 -3.00 -33.41
N GLY A 125 -1.47 -1.89 -33.28
CA GLY A 125 -2.72 -1.69 -34.01
C GLY A 125 -3.99 -2.16 -33.28
N MET A 126 -3.88 -2.77 -32.10
CA MET A 126 -5.05 -3.03 -31.25
C MET A 126 -5.65 -1.71 -30.76
N THR A 127 -6.98 -1.68 -30.68
CA THR A 127 -7.76 -0.52 -30.24
C THR A 127 -7.97 -0.51 -28.72
N THR A 128 -8.60 0.56 -28.21
CA THR A 128 -9.02 0.63 -26.80
C THR A 128 -10.06 -0.45 -26.48
N GLU A 129 -10.95 -0.76 -27.44
CA GLU A 129 -11.93 -1.83 -27.30
C GLU A 129 -11.27 -3.20 -27.20
N ASP A 130 -10.21 -3.46 -27.97
CA ASP A 130 -9.45 -4.71 -27.89
C ASP A 130 -8.77 -4.88 -26.52
N THR A 131 -8.21 -3.79 -25.97
CA THR A 131 -7.61 -3.81 -24.63
C THR A 131 -8.67 -3.95 -23.52
N ALA A 132 -9.82 -3.33 -23.66
CA ALA A 132 -10.97 -3.50 -22.78
C ALA A 132 -11.49 -4.96 -22.82
N GLN A 133 -11.62 -5.53 -24.01
CA GLN A 133 -12.01 -6.92 -24.18
C GLN A 133 -10.97 -7.89 -23.57
N ALA A 134 -9.67 -7.59 -23.71
CA ALA A 134 -8.61 -8.39 -23.12
C ALA A 134 -8.66 -8.40 -21.58
N PHE A 135 -9.08 -7.28 -20.95
CA PHE A 135 -9.31 -7.20 -19.51
C PHE A 135 -10.60 -7.91 -19.10
N SER A 136 -11.70 -7.68 -19.83
CA SER A 136 -12.97 -8.37 -19.61
C SER A 136 -12.83 -9.91 -19.71
N ASN A 137 -12.08 -10.39 -20.70
CA ASN A 137 -11.79 -11.81 -20.86
C ASN A 137 -10.97 -12.37 -19.68
N LEU A 138 -10.03 -11.61 -19.12
CA LEU A 138 -9.30 -12.02 -17.91
C LEU A 138 -10.24 -12.13 -16.72
N LEU A 139 -11.10 -11.15 -16.48
CA LEU A 139 -12.06 -11.14 -15.37
C LEU A 139 -13.12 -12.23 -15.52
N GLY A 140 -13.53 -12.52 -16.75
CA GLY A 140 -14.51 -13.56 -17.08
C GLY A 140 -13.99 -15.00 -17.01
N ASP A 141 -12.66 -15.21 -16.90
CA ASP A 141 -12.05 -16.55 -16.81
C ASP A 141 -11.63 -16.88 -15.36
N PRO A 142 -12.48 -17.60 -14.59
CA PRO A 142 -12.18 -17.94 -13.21
C PRO A 142 -10.93 -18.81 -13.07
N LYS A 143 -10.62 -19.65 -14.07
CA LYS A 143 -9.44 -20.53 -14.02
C LYS A 143 -8.16 -19.74 -14.15
N GLN A 144 -8.12 -18.82 -15.11
CA GLN A 144 -6.97 -17.95 -15.32
C GLN A 144 -6.74 -17.02 -14.10
N MET A 145 -7.81 -16.40 -13.59
CA MET A 145 -7.74 -15.57 -12.39
C MET A 145 -7.24 -16.37 -11.18
N ALA A 146 -7.83 -17.54 -10.93
CA ALA A 146 -7.41 -18.39 -9.81
C ALA A 146 -5.95 -18.84 -9.95
N PHE A 147 -5.51 -19.22 -11.13
CA PHE A 147 -4.12 -19.65 -11.36
C PHE A 147 -3.11 -18.57 -10.94
N TRP A 148 -3.29 -17.33 -11.38
CA TRP A 148 -2.36 -16.24 -11.07
C TRP A 148 -2.44 -15.80 -9.61
N MET A 149 -3.64 -15.82 -9.01
CA MET A 149 -3.82 -15.58 -7.57
C MET A 149 -3.13 -16.67 -6.75
N ILE A 150 -3.34 -17.95 -7.08
CA ILE A 150 -2.70 -19.09 -6.38
C ILE A 150 -1.17 -18.98 -6.49
N LEU A 151 -0.66 -18.69 -7.67
CA LEU A 151 0.79 -18.51 -7.88
C LEU A 151 1.34 -17.40 -6.99
N THR A 152 0.67 -16.24 -6.94
CA THR A 152 1.05 -15.11 -6.09
C THR A 152 1.08 -15.50 -4.61
N VAL A 153 0.03 -16.15 -4.11
CA VAL A 153 -0.07 -16.56 -2.71
C VAL A 153 1.01 -17.59 -2.36
N VAL A 154 1.15 -18.65 -3.17
CA VAL A 154 2.11 -19.75 -2.91
C VAL A 154 3.55 -19.19 -2.92
N VAL A 155 3.92 -18.41 -3.93
CA VAL A 155 5.26 -17.84 -4.02
C VAL A 155 5.53 -16.89 -2.85
N GLY A 156 4.53 -16.06 -2.44
CA GLY A 156 4.64 -15.18 -1.29
C GLY A 156 4.93 -15.93 0.01
N PHE A 157 4.15 -16.96 0.33
CA PHE A 157 4.41 -17.78 1.52
C PHE A 157 5.68 -18.60 1.45
N LEU A 158 6.10 -19.06 0.26
CA LEU A 158 7.41 -19.70 0.07
C LEU A 158 8.55 -18.75 0.38
N VAL A 159 8.47 -17.48 0.00
CA VAL A 159 9.46 -16.46 0.36
C VAL A 159 9.50 -16.26 1.87
N CYS A 160 8.35 -16.05 2.51
CA CYS A 160 8.26 -15.81 3.95
C CYS A 160 8.68 -17.03 4.78
N SER A 161 8.46 -18.26 4.30
CA SER A 161 8.88 -19.50 4.99
C SER A 161 10.39 -19.60 5.17
N ARG A 162 11.19 -18.93 4.31
CA ARG A 162 12.66 -18.93 4.39
C ARG A 162 13.24 -18.03 5.48
N GLY A 163 12.38 -17.37 6.27
CA GLY A 163 12.77 -16.49 7.37
C GLY A 163 12.91 -15.03 6.99
N LEU A 164 13.07 -14.18 8.02
CA LEU A 164 13.16 -12.74 7.82
C LEU A 164 14.36 -12.36 6.94
N GLN A 165 15.57 -12.82 7.29
CA GLN A 165 16.81 -12.37 6.64
C GLN A 165 17.03 -13.01 5.27
N ASN A 166 16.81 -14.33 5.15
CA ASN A 166 17.10 -15.09 3.93
C ASN A 166 15.94 -15.11 2.93
N GLY A 167 14.71 -14.89 3.41
CA GLY A 167 13.49 -14.80 2.61
C GLY A 167 13.12 -13.34 2.36
N LEU A 168 12.36 -12.76 3.31
CA LEU A 168 11.73 -11.45 3.16
C LEU A 168 12.76 -10.34 2.84
N GLU A 169 13.78 -10.15 3.70
CA GLU A 169 14.76 -9.06 3.54
C GLU A 169 15.54 -9.16 2.22
N LYS A 170 16.02 -10.37 1.89
CA LYS A 170 16.83 -10.61 0.67
C LYS A 170 16.01 -10.34 -0.60
N ILE A 171 14.80 -10.88 -0.67
CA ILE A 171 13.92 -10.73 -1.84
C ILE A 171 13.42 -9.29 -1.96
N SER A 172 12.98 -8.67 -0.85
CA SER A 172 12.56 -7.26 -0.85
C SER A 172 13.68 -6.31 -1.29
N LYS A 173 14.93 -6.53 -0.84
CA LYS A 173 16.06 -5.72 -1.31
C LYS A 173 16.22 -5.79 -2.82
N PHE A 174 16.18 -6.99 -3.40
CA PHE A 174 16.29 -7.17 -4.85
C PHE A 174 15.13 -6.49 -5.57
N MET A 175 13.89 -6.79 -5.17
CA MET A 175 12.69 -6.25 -5.82
C MET A 175 12.61 -4.74 -5.72
N MET A 176 12.84 -4.16 -4.53
CA MET A 176 12.77 -2.72 -4.32
C MET A 176 13.87 -1.97 -5.07
N THR A 177 15.10 -2.52 -5.12
CA THR A 177 16.16 -1.92 -5.92
C THR A 177 15.82 -1.95 -7.42
N ALA A 178 15.33 -3.08 -7.92
CA ALA A 178 14.90 -3.20 -9.31
C ALA A 178 13.71 -2.28 -9.61
N LEU A 179 12.73 -2.18 -8.70
CA LEU A 179 11.58 -1.29 -8.80
C LEU A 179 12.03 0.18 -8.92
N LEU A 180 12.92 0.64 -8.04
CA LEU A 180 13.41 2.02 -8.06
C LEU A 180 14.20 2.34 -9.34
N LEU A 181 14.95 1.38 -9.88
CA LEU A 181 15.61 1.54 -11.18
C LEU A 181 14.61 1.58 -12.33
N LEU A 182 13.65 0.65 -12.35
CA LEU A 182 12.62 0.57 -13.41
C LEU A 182 11.79 1.84 -13.47
N ILE A 183 11.34 2.38 -12.32
CA ILE A 183 10.50 3.57 -12.29
C ILE A 183 11.24 4.80 -12.84
N VAL A 184 12.55 4.93 -12.56
CA VAL A 184 13.38 6.02 -13.13
C VAL A 184 13.51 5.86 -14.64
N VAL A 185 13.81 4.65 -15.13
CA VAL A 185 13.93 4.38 -16.57
C VAL A 185 12.61 4.68 -17.29
N LEU A 186 11.47 4.24 -16.74
CA LEU A 186 10.14 4.50 -17.32
C LEU A 186 9.79 5.99 -17.31
N ALA A 187 10.10 6.73 -16.24
CA ALA A 187 9.84 8.17 -16.17
C ALA A 187 10.71 8.95 -17.18
N VAL A 188 12.01 8.61 -17.30
CA VAL A 188 12.89 9.23 -18.29
C VAL A 188 12.37 8.98 -19.71
N HIS A 189 11.90 7.77 -20.00
CA HIS A 189 11.27 7.47 -21.30
C HIS A 189 9.99 8.29 -21.51
N SER A 190 9.13 8.43 -20.47
CA SER A 190 7.90 9.22 -20.59
C SER A 190 8.15 10.69 -20.95
N PHE A 191 9.28 11.26 -20.56
CA PHE A 191 9.66 12.64 -20.91
C PHE A 191 10.01 12.81 -22.40
N THR A 192 10.26 11.73 -23.12
CA THR A 192 10.55 11.76 -24.57
C THR A 192 9.28 11.77 -25.45
N LEU A 193 8.10 11.62 -24.83
CA LEU A 193 6.82 11.60 -25.55
C LEU A 193 6.41 13.02 -26.01
N SER A 194 5.64 13.11 -27.09
CA SER A 194 5.34 14.36 -27.81
C SER A 194 4.71 15.45 -26.96
N ASN A 195 3.73 15.11 -26.10
CA ASN A 195 3.01 16.06 -25.24
C ASN A 195 3.34 15.88 -23.76
N ALA A 196 4.52 15.33 -23.44
CA ALA A 196 4.96 15.06 -22.07
C ALA A 196 4.91 16.31 -21.18
N ALA A 197 5.30 17.48 -21.73
CA ALA A 197 5.35 18.73 -20.98
C ALA A 197 3.97 19.17 -20.45
N GLU A 198 2.89 18.94 -21.20
CA GLU A 198 1.52 19.26 -20.76
C GLU A 198 1.09 18.36 -19.60
N GLY A 199 1.36 17.05 -19.70
CA GLY A 199 1.10 16.11 -18.64
C GLY A 199 1.87 16.42 -17.36
N ILE A 200 3.16 16.78 -17.45
CA ILE A 200 3.97 17.21 -16.31
C ILE A 200 3.43 18.51 -15.70
N LYS A 201 3.05 19.48 -16.55
CA LYS A 201 2.47 20.75 -16.10
C LYS A 201 1.17 20.51 -15.33
N PHE A 202 0.25 19.72 -15.86
CA PHE A 202 -0.98 19.34 -15.16
C PHE A 202 -0.70 18.70 -13.80
N TYR A 203 0.27 17.78 -13.76
CA TYR A 203 0.57 16.98 -12.58
C TYR A 203 1.28 17.75 -11.46
N LEU A 204 2.24 18.63 -11.80
CA LEU A 204 3.11 19.27 -10.80
C LEU A 204 2.85 20.76 -10.63
N VAL A 205 2.26 21.44 -11.61
CA VAL A 205 2.03 22.89 -11.50
C VAL A 205 0.64 23.13 -10.89
N PRO A 206 0.57 23.86 -9.76
CA PRO A 206 -0.69 24.22 -9.14
C PRO A 206 -1.61 24.99 -10.11
N ASN A 207 -2.85 24.50 -10.29
CA ASN A 207 -3.87 25.14 -11.10
C ASN A 207 -5.14 25.38 -10.27
N THR A 208 -5.43 26.65 -9.97
CA THR A 208 -6.59 27.05 -9.18
C THR A 208 -7.92 26.88 -9.89
N GLU A 209 -7.95 26.95 -11.24
CA GLU A 209 -9.15 26.76 -12.04
C GLU A 209 -9.59 25.29 -11.98
N ALA A 210 -8.64 24.34 -12.11
CA ALA A 210 -8.91 22.92 -11.97
C ALA A 210 -9.47 22.58 -10.57
N VAL A 211 -8.96 23.22 -9.52
CA VAL A 211 -9.48 23.05 -8.15
C VAL A 211 -10.87 23.67 -7.98
N ALA A 212 -11.12 24.83 -8.62
CA ALA A 212 -12.45 25.46 -8.57
C ALA A 212 -13.54 24.59 -9.21
N ALA A 213 -13.19 23.85 -10.27
CA ALA A 213 -14.11 22.92 -10.94
C ALA A 213 -14.49 21.71 -10.05
N VAL A 214 -13.55 21.19 -9.25
CA VAL A 214 -13.76 20.04 -8.35
C VAL A 214 -14.30 20.46 -6.99
N GLY A 215 -13.93 21.66 -6.55
CA GLY A 215 -14.19 22.17 -5.20
C GLY A 215 -13.07 21.87 -4.21
N LEU A 216 -12.55 22.92 -3.57
CA LEU A 216 -11.39 22.82 -2.66
C LEU A 216 -11.60 21.81 -1.52
N LYS A 217 -12.83 21.69 -1.00
CA LYS A 217 -13.18 20.71 0.05
C LYS A 217 -12.91 19.30 -0.42
N ASN A 218 -13.31 18.96 -1.64
CA ASN A 218 -13.15 17.61 -2.20
C ASN A 218 -11.66 17.29 -2.40
N VAL A 219 -10.89 18.26 -2.93
CA VAL A 219 -9.44 18.11 -3.12
C VAL A 219 -8.73 17.86 -1.79
N ILE A 220 -9.04 18.63 -0.75
CA ILE A 220 -8.46 18.47 0.59
C ILE A 220 -8.81 17.08 1.16
N THR A 221 -10.09 16.69 1.11
CA THR A 221 -10.54 15.39 1.63
C THR A 221 -9.89 14.23 0.90
N ALA A 222 -9.80 14.29 -0.43
CA ALA A 222 -9.14 13.28 -1.23
C ALA A 222 -7.64 13.16 -0.89
N ALA A 223 -6.95 14.30 -0.68
CA ALA A 223 -5.54 14.33 -0.30
C ALA A 223 -5.30 13.77 1.11
N MET A 224 -6.18 14.08 2.07
CA MET A 224 -6.16 13.49 3.41
C MET A 224 -6.32 11.97 3.35
N ASN A 225 -7.34 11.47 2.65
CA ASN A 225 -7.59 10.05 2.50
C ASN A 225 -6.39 9.34 1.86
N GLN A 226 -5.82 9.90 0.78
CA GLN A 226 -4.67 9.33 0.10
C GLN A 226 -3.43 9.27 0.98
N SER A 227 -3.19 10.25 1.84
CA SER A 227 -2.04 10.27 2.74
C SER A 227 -2.06 9.16 3.80
N PHE A 228 -3.23 8.70 4.17
CA PHE A 228 -3.41 7.54 5.06
C PHE A 228 -3.30 6.22 4.32
N PHE A 229 -3.96 6.14 3.16
CA PHE A 229 -3.99 4.93 2.37
C PHE A 229 -2.59 4.51 1.89
N THR A 230 -1.76 5.47 1.46
CA THR A 230 -0.45 5.19 0.87
C THR A 230 0.50 4.43 1.81
N LEU A 231 0.39 4.64 3.12
CA LEU A 231 1.25 4.01 4.13
C LEU A 231 0.68 2.72 4.74
N SER A 232 -0.54 2.32 4.35
CA SER A 232 -1.24 1.12 4.87
C SER A 232 -1.30 1.06 6.40
N LEU A 233 -1.57 2.20 7.06
CA LEU A 233 -1.56 2.35 8.52
C LEU A 233 -2.84 1.82 9.17
N GLY A 234 -2.75 1.37 10.42
CA GLY A 234 -3.90 0.95 11.22
C GLY A 234 -4.10 -0.57 11.30
N VAL A 235 -3.43 -1.35 10.46
CA VAL A 235 -3.53 -2.81 10.43
C VAL A 235 -2.28 -3.53 10.95
N ALA A 236 -1.45 -2.86 11.73
CA ALA A 236 -0.23 -3.40 12.34
C ALA A 236 0.84 -3.86 11.33
N ALA A 237 0.75 -3.46 10.07
CA ALA A 237 1.73 -3.83 9.06
C ALA A 237 3.12 -3.23 9.38
N MET A 238 3.16 -1.99 9.88
CA MET A 238 4.41 -1.36 10.29
C MET A 238 4.84 -1.77 11.71
N GLU A 239 3.91 -2.18 12.57
CA GLU A 239 4.23 -2.68 13.92
C GLU A 239 5.14 -3.90 13.85
N ILE A 240 4.88 -4.86 12.94
CA ILE A 240 5.71 -6.05 12.85
C ILE A 240 7.15 -5.70 12.46
N PHE A 241 7.37 -4.75 11.54
CA PHE A 241 8.71 -4.32 11.16
C PHE A 241 9.41 -3.55 12.28
N GLY A 242 8.68 -2.72 13.03
CA GLY A 242 9.15 -2.14 14.28
C GLY A 242 9.68 -3.19 15.24
N SER A 243 8.98 -4.34 15.38
CA SER A 243 9.39 -5.42 16.29
C SER A 243 10.71 -6.11 15.91
N TYR A 244 11.13 -6.01 14.65
CA TYR A 244 12.40 -6.54 14.14
C TYR A 244 13.53 -5.50 14.14
N MET A 245 13.22 -4.24 14.43
CA MET A 245 14.14 -3.11 14.39
C MET A 245 14.99 -3.02 15.65
N GLY A 246 16.27 -2.60 15.50
CA GLY A 246 17.14 -2.22 16.63
C GLY A 246 16.82 -0.84 17.20
N LYS A 247 17.61 -0.42 18.21
CA LYS A 247 17.45 0.89 18.88
C LYS A 247 18.50 1.92 18.48
N ASP A 248 19.25 1.67 17.42
CA ASP A 248 20.35 2.54 16.99
C ASP A 248 19.88 3.86 16.38
N HIS A 249 18.65 3.88 15.85
CA HIS A 249 18.07 5.02 15.14
C HIS A 249 16.70 5.41 15.70
N THR A 250 16.40 6.72 15.66
CA THR A 250 15.10 7.26 16.06
C THR A 250 13.99 6.85 15.08
N LEU A 251 12.78 6.61 15.57
CA LEU A 251 11.66 6.19 14.73
C LEU A 251 11.16 7.31 13.82
N ALA A 252 11.21 8.56 14.24
CA ALA A 252 10.87 9.68 13.36
C ALA A 252 11.82 9.78 12.16
N GLY A 253 13.13 9.57 12.37
CA GLY A 253 14.11 9.55 11.30
C GLY A 253 13.89 8.42 10.29
N GLU A 254 13.55 7.22 10.78
CA GLU A 254 13.23 6.08 9.92
C GLU A 254 11.88 6.27 9.20
N GLY A 255 10.87 6.79 9.91
CA GLY A 255 9.58 7.13 9.32
C GLY A 255 9.68 8.13 8.17
N VAL A 256 10.49 9.19 8.33
CA VAL A 256 10.75 10.17 7.24
C VAL A 256 11.36 9.48 6.03
N ARG A 257 12.28 8.53 6.20
CA ARG A 257 12.89 7.79 5.07
C ARG A 257 11.89 6.88 4.38
N ILE A 258 11.03 6.19 5.14
CA ILE A 258 9.96 5.34 4.58
C ILE A 258 9.00 6.22 3.78
N CYS A 259 8.51 7.32 4.35
CA CYS A 259 7.64 8.28 3.66
C CYS A 259 8.30 8.88 2.42
N ALA A 260 9.60 9.20 2.47
CA ALA A 260 10.33 9.74 1.33
C ALA A 260 10.42 8.74 0.17
N LEU A 261 10.67 7.45 0.45
CA LEU A 261 10.70 6.39 -0.56
C LEU A 261 9.30 6.15 -1.15
N ASP A 262 8.28 6.09 -0.31
CA ASP A 262 6.88 5.95 -0.71
C ASP A 262 6.44 7.10 -1.63
N THR A 263 6.69 8.33 -1.20
CA THR A 263 6.39 9.54 -1.98
C THR A 263 7.18 9.59 -3.28
N PHE A 264 8.46 9.23 -3.26
CA PHE A 264 9.27 9.17 -4.47
C PHE A 264 8.63 8.28 -5.53
N VAL A 265 8.19 7.07 -5.14
CA VAL A 265 7.53 6.15 -6.08
C VAL A 265 6.19 6.70 -6.54
N ALA A 266 5.36 7.28 -5.66
CA ALA A 266 4.09 7.89 -6.04
C ALA A 266 4.27 9.03 -7.05
N ILE A 267 5.23 9.93 -6.79
CA ILE A 267 5.54 11.05 -7.70
C ILE A 267 6.07 10.55 -9.04
N MET A 268 7.00 9.58 -9.03
CA MET A 268 7.55 9.02 -10.27
C MET A 268 6.48 8.27 -11.08
N ALA A 269 5.55 7.58 -10.43
CA ALA A 269 4.42 6.93 -11.11
C ALA A 269 3.54 7.95 -11.86
N GLY A 270 3.25 9.09 -11.24
CA GLY A 270 2.56 10.19 -11.91
C GLY A 270 3.34 10.73 -13.11
N LEU A 271 4.68 10.86 -12.99
CA LEU A 271 5.56 11.29 -14.08
C LEU A 271 5.66 10.27 -15.24
N ILE A 272 5.24 9.04 -15.03
CA ILE A 272 5.07 8.04 -16.10
C ILE A 272 3.69 8.19 -16.75
N ILE A 273 2.65 8.24 -15.91
CA ILE A 273 1.26 8.09 -16.34
C ILE A 273 0.74 9.37 -17.02
N PHE A 274 0.91 10.55 -16.42
CA PHE A 274 0.37 11.78 -16.96
C PHE A 274 0.98 12.16 -18.32
N PRO A 275 2.31 12.15 -18.53
CA PRO A 275 2.89 12.38 -19.84
C PRO A 275 2.38 11.39 -20.90
N ALA A 276 2.25 10.11 -20.52
CA ALA A 276 1.74 9.09 -21.43
C ALA A 276 0.27 9.36 -21.81
N CYS A 277 -0.61 9.62 -20.84
CA CYS A 277 -2.02 9.93 -21.10
C CYS A 277 -2.21 11.17 -21.99
N PHE A 278 -1.49 12.26 -21.71
CA PHE A 278 -1.56 13.49 -22.49
C PHE A 278 -1.00 13.32 -23.91
N SER A 279 0.05 12.52 -24.08
CA SER A 279 0.63 12.25 -25.42
C SER A 279 -0.27 11.44 -26.32
N TYR A 280 -1.14 10.61 -25.75
CA TYR A 280 -2.07 9.75 -26.50
C TYR A 280 -3.54 10.18 -26.37
N ASN A 281 -3.81 11.38 -25.83
CA ASN A 281 -5.16 11.95 -25.64
C ASN A 281 -6.12 11.00 -24.88
N VAL A 282 -5.62 10.39 -23.81
CA VAL A 282 -6.39 9.45 -22.99
C VAL A 282 -6.70 10.09 -21.64
N GLU A 283 -7.95 9.96 -21.19
CA GLU A 283 -8.38 10.49 -19.89
C GLU A 283 -7.78 9.71 -18.72
N VAL A 284 -7.38 10.43 -17.67
CA VAL A 284 -6.74 9.86 -16.46
C VAL A 284 -7.77 9.40 -15.41
N ASN A 285 -9.04 9.31 -15.77
CA ASN A 285 -10.16 9.24 -14.83
C ASN A 285 -10.80 7.84 -14.62
N ALA A 286 -10.16 6.75 -15.02
CA ALA A 286 -10.84 5.47 -15.15
C ALA A 286 -10.49 4.36 -14.10
N GLY A 287 -10.02 4.67 -12.90
CA GLY A 287 -9.77 3.64 -11.85
C GLY A 287 -8.91 2.45 -12.34
N PRO A 288 -9.33 1.17 -12.09
CA PRO A 288 -8.63 -0.01 -12.63
C PRO A 288 -8.43 0.02 -14.14
N SER A 289 -9.36 0.60 -14.86
CA SER A 289 -9.31 0.75 -16.32
C SER A 289 -8.10 1.55 -16.79
N LEU A 290 -7.61 2.51 -15.98
CA LEU A 290 -6.38 3.24 -16.29
C LEU A 290 -5.18 2.30 -16.47
N ILE A 291 -5.01 1.34 -15.59
CA ILE A 291 -3.85 0.42 -15.61
C ILE A 291 -4.05 -0.73 -16.61
N PHE A 292 -5.26 -1.27 -16.72
CA PHE A 292 -5.49 -2.52 -17.48
C PHE A 292 -6.10 -2.32 -18.86
N ILE A 293 -6.58 -1.11 -19.17
CA ILE A 293 -7.14 -0.79 -20.48
C ILE A 293 -6.36 0.36 -21.12
N THR A 294 -6.30 1.50 -20.43
CA THR A 294 -5.73 2.74 -20.95
C THR A 294 -4.22 2.65 -21.19
N LEU A 295 -3.43 2.32 -20.17
CA LEU A 295 -1.98 2.23 -20.32
C LEU A 295 -1.53 1.11 -21.26
N PRO A 296 -2.13 -0.09 -21.27
CA PRO A 296 -1.86 -1.07 -22.33
C PRO A 296 -2.05 -0.51 -23.73
N ASN A 297 -3.15 0.22 -23.98
CA ASN A 297 -3.38 0.85 -25.28
C ASN A 297 -2.28 1.88 -25.62
N VAL A 298 -1.88 2.71 -24.65
CA VAL A 298 -0.76 3.64 -24.81
C VAL A 298 0.52 2.89 -25.22
N PHE A 299 0.89 1.84 -24.45
CA PHE A 299 2.10 1.06 -24.77
C PHE A 299 2.03 0.35 -26.12
N ILE A 300 0.89 -0.22 -26.50
CA ILE A 300 0.70 -0.89 -27.79
C ILE A 300 0.97 0.07 -28.97
N ASN A 301 0.57 1.33 -28.84
CA ASN A 301 0.69 2.33 -29.89
C ASN A 301 2.03 3.09 -29.89
N MET A 302 2.90 2.85 -28.88
CA MET A 302 4.21 3.49 -28.83
C MET A 302 5.30 2.62 -29.47
N SER A 303 6.37 3.27 -29.98
CA SER A 303 7.53 2.56 -30.51
C SER A 303 8.21 1.74 -29.41
N GLY A 304 8.42 0.44 -29.67
CA GLY A 304 8.97 -0.48 -28.64
C GLY A 304 7.99 -0.82 -27.51
N GLY A 305 6.70 -0.61 -27.71
CA GLY A 305 5.67 -0.76 -26.68
C GLY A 305 5.63 -2.10 -25.98
N ARG A 306 6.01 -3.20 -26.67
CA ARG A 306 6.16 -4.52 -26.04
C ARG A 306 7.20 -4.48 -24.91
N ILE A 307 8.32 -3.78 -25.10
CA ILE A 307 9.37 -3.67 -24.09
C ILE A 307 8.88 -2.77 -22.94
N TRP A 308 8.37 -1.58 -23.27
CA TRP A 308 7.92 -0.61 -22.28
C TRP A 308 6.75 -1.12 -21.44
N GLY A 309 5.78 -1.77 -22.07
CA GLY A 309 4.69 -2.44 -21.35
C GLY A 309 5.17 -3.58 -20.47
N SER A 310 6.12 -4.40 -20.94
CA SER A 310 6.72 -5.46 -20.10
C SER A 310 7.44 -4.88 -18.88
N LEU A 311 8.26 -3.82 -19.06
CA LEU A 311 8.97 -3.16 -17.97
C LEU A 311 8.01 -2.50 -16.97
N PHE A 312 6.95 -1.87 -17.46
CA PHE A 312 5.94 -1.25 -16.61
C PHE A 312 5.20 -2.31 -15.76
N PHE A 313 4.72 -3.39 -16.37
CA PHE A 313 4.02 -4.43 -15.61
C PHE A 313 4.96 -5.28 -14.73
N LEU A 314 6.26 -5.37 -15.06
CA LEU A 314 7.27 -5.91 -14.14
C LEU A 314 7.44 -5.02 -12.91
N PHE A 315 7.53 -3.70 -13.12
CA PHE A 315 7.55 -2.72 -12.03
C PHE A 315 6.29 -2.85 -11.15
N MET A 316 5.10 -2.92 -11.75
CA MET A 316 3.83 -3.10 -11.05
C MET A 316 3.79 -4.43 -10.26
N THR A 317 4.31 -5.50 -10.85
CA THR A 317 4.42 -6.81 -10.19
C THR A 317 5.31 -6.72 -8.95
N PHE A 318 6.46 -6.06 -9.04
CA PHE A 318 7.35 -5.89 -7.88
C PHE A 318 6.71 -5.00 -6.79
N ALA A 319 6.03 -3.93 -7.18
CA ALA A 319 5.31 -3.07 -6.24
C ALA A 319 4.22 -3.82 -5.49
N SER A 320 3.37 -4.56 -6.20
CA SER A 320 2.30 -5.34 -5.56
C SER A 320 2.82 -6.49 -4.71
N PHE A 321 3.80 -7.24 -5.22
CA PHE A 321 4.32 -8.42 -4.54
C PHE A 321 5.15 -8.07 -3.29
N SER A 322 5.83 -6.90 -3.24
CA SER A 322 6.51 -6.44 -2.04
C SER A 322 5.54 -6.22 -0.86
N THR A 323 4.37 -5.65 -1.12
CA THR A 323 3.31 -5.51 -0.12
C THR A 323 2.75 -6.88 0.29
N VAL A 324 2.51 -7.79 -0.65
CA VAL A 324 2.00 -9.15 -0.37
C VAL A 324 2.91 -9.88 0.62
N ILE A 325 4.23 -9.97 0.36
CA ILE A 325 5.14 -10.68 1.26
C ILE A 325 5.32 -9.98 2.60
N ALA A 326 5.21 -8.66 2.65
CA ALA A 326 5.27 -7.87 3.87
C ALA A 326 4.06 -8.15 4.80
N VAL A 327 2.85 -8.17 4.24
CA VAL A 327 1.63 -8.46 5.00
C VAL A 327 1.55 -9.95 5.37
N PHE A 328 2.02 -10.86 4.52
CA PHE A 328 2.12 -12.28 4.86
C PHE A 328 3.06 -12.51 6.06
N GLU A 329 4.18 -11.81 6.14
CA GLU A 329 5.06 -11.87 7.31
C GLU A 329 4.35 -11.42 8.58
N ASN A 330 3.51 -10.36 8.51
CA ASN A 330 2.73 -9.91 9.66
C ASN A 330 1.75 -10.99 10.14
N ILE A 331 0.97 -11.59 9.23
CA ILE A 331 0.02 -12.66 9.54
C ILE A 331 0.74 -13.89 10.11
N MET A 332 1.86 -14.31 9.50
CA MET A 332 2.65 -15.44 9.98
C MET A 332 3.22 -15.18 11.36
N SER A 333 3.80 -14.00 11.59
CA SER A 333 4.38 -13.63 12.87
C SER A 333 3.36 -13.59 13.99
N PHE A 334 2.15 -13.12 13.70
CA PHE A 334 1.03 -13.23 14.62
C PHE A 334 0.74 -14.68 15.01
N CYS A 335 0.63 -15.59 14.04
CA CYS A 335 0.37 -17.00 14.31
C CYS A 335 1.52 -17.68 15.10
N MET A 336 2.76 -17.33 14.79
CA MET A 336 3.93 -17.83 15.52
C MET A 336 3.94 -17.35 16.97
N ASP A 337 3.64 -16.07 17.21
CA ASP A 337 3.63 -15.49 18.55
C ASP A 337 2.45 -16.00 19.40
N MET A 338 1.24 -16.08 18.82
CA MET A 338 0.01 -16.43 19.54
C MET A 338 -0.13 -17.92 19.79
N PHE A 339 0.20 -18.75 18.80
CA PHE A 339 -0.05 -20.19 18.84
C PHE A 339 1.23 -21.02 19.01
N GLY A 340 2.41 -20.35 19.05
CA GLY A 340 3.69 -21.04 19.15
C GLY A 340 4.04 -21.90 17.92
N TRP A 341 3.46 -21.62 16.76
CA TRP A 341 3.71 -22.38 15.55
C TRP A 341 5.13 -22.18 15.02
N SER A 342 5.70 -23.23 14.44
CA SER A 342 6.92 -23.07 13.66
C SER A 342 6.63 -22.23 12.39
N ARG A 343 7.64 -21.55 11.85
CA ARG A 343 7.53 -20.72 10.66
C ARG A 343 6.93 -21.47 9.46
N ASN A 344 7.38 -22.71 9.22
CA ASN A 344 6.86 -23.53 8.13
C ASN A 344 5.41 -23.92 8.33
N LYS A 345 4.99 -24.24 9.58
CA LYS A 345 3.59 -24.51 9.89
C LYS A 345 2.73 -23.27 9.71
N ALA A 346 3.20 -22.11 10.15
CA ALA A 346 2.50 -20.84 9.96
C ALA A 346 2.36 -20.52 8.46
N ALA A 347 3.44 -20.68 7.67
CA ALA A 347 3.40 -20.45 6.23
C ALA A 347 2.38 -21.37 5.54
N LEU A 348 2.39 -22.68 5.83
CA LEU A 348 1.49 -23.64 5.18
C LEU A 348 0.02 -23.36 5.53
N ILE A 349 -0.30 -23.17 6.81
CA ILE A 349 -1.69 -22.97 7.24
C ILE A 349 -2.22 -21.64 6.71
N ASN A 350 -1.45 -20.55 6.83
CA ASN A 350 -1.89 -19.25 6.33
C ASN A 350 -1.97 -19.21 4.80
N CYS A 351 -1.11 -19.95 4.08
CA CYS A 351 -1.23 -20.14 2.63
C CYS A 351 -2.59 -20.73 2.28
N ILE A 352 -2.99 -21.81 2.92
CA ILE A 352 -4.29 -22.45 2.68
C ILE A 352 -5.45 -21.50 3.03
N VAL A 353 -5.37 -20.81 4.17
CA VAL A 353 -6.40 -19.86 4.61
C VAL A 353 -6.56 -18.71 3.61
N ILE A 354 -5.46 -18.10 3.18
CA ILE A 354 -5.52 -16.98 2.21
C ILE A 354 -5.98 -17.47 0.82
N LEU A 355 -5.55 -18.65 0.37
CA LEU A 355 -6.05 -19.22 -0.89
C LEU A 355 -7.57 -19.36 -0.89
N ILE A 356 -8.14 -19.93 0.17
CA ILE A 356 -9.59 -20.09 0.29
C ILE A 356 -10.28 -18.72 0.43
N ALA A 357 -9.73 -17.84 1.25
CA ALA A 357 -10.31 -16.52 1.53
C ALA A 357 -10.27 -15.59 0.30
N SER A 358 -9.34 -15.77 -0.65
CA SER A 358 -9.25 -14.98 -1.88
C SER A 358 -10.19 -15.48 -2.99
N LEU A 359 -10.76 -16.67 -2.88
CA LEU A 359 -11.69 -17.22 -3.90
C LEU A 359 -12.93 -16.34 -4.13
N PRO A 360 -13.59 -15.76 -3.11
CA PRO A 360 -14.73 -14.86 -3.32
C PRO A 360 -14.39 -13.69 -4.26
N CYS A 361 -13.23 -13.05 -4.09
CA CYS A 361 -12.78 -11.98 -4.97
C CYS A 361 -12.59 -12.46 -6.42
N VAL A 362 -11.97 -13.64 -6.63
CA VAL A 362 -11.80 -14.24 -7.96
C VAL A 362 -13.15 -14.54 -8.61
N LEU A 363 -14.09 -15.13 -7.85
CA LEU A 363 -15.40 -15.53 -8.36
C LEU A 363 -16.36 -14.33 -8.54
N GLY A 364 -16.15 -13.24 -7.86
CA GLY A 364 -16.98 -12.05 -7.90
C GLY A 364 -17.08 -11.40 -9.29
N TYR A 365 -16.10 -11.62 -10.17
CA TYR A 365 -16.11 -11.09 -11.53
C TYR A 365 -16.72 -12.02 -12.58
N ASN A 366 -17.02 -13.26 -12.23
CA ASN A 366 -17.50 -14.28 -13.17
C ASN A 366 -18.66 -15.07 -12.62
N VAL A 367 -18.40 -16.14 -11.85
CA VAL A 367 -19.46 -17.05 -11.34
C VAL A 367 -20.43 -16.32 -10.40
N TRP A 368 -19.94 -15.36 -9.62
CA TRP A 368 -20.71 -14.57 -8.66
C TRP A 368 -20.87 -13.10 -9.10
N SER A 369 -20.78 -12.79 -10.39
CA SER A 369 -20.87 -11.43 -10.93
C SER A 369 -22.18 -10.67 -10.56
N ASN A 370 -23.23 -11.40 -10.21
CA ASN A 370 -24.50 -10.83 -9.71
C ASN A 370 -24.52 -10.58 -8.19
N LEU A 371 -23.44 -10.98 -7.47
CA LEU A 371 -23.35 -10.78 -6.03
C LEU A 371 -22.86 -9.36 -5.75
N HIS A 372 -23.77 -8.52 -5.32
CA HIS A 372 -23.47 -7.18 -4.83
C HIS A 372 -23.63 -7.15 -3.32
N LEU A 373 -22.59 -6.66 -2.61
CA LEU A 373 -22.55 -6.66 -1.16
C LEU A 373 -22.82 -5.24 -0.60
N ILE A 374 -21.80 -4.58 -0.05
CA ILE A 374 -21.94 -3.30 0.64
C ILE A 374 -22.28 -2.17 -0.35
N GLY A 375 -23.48 -1.58 -0.22
CA GLY A 375 -23.88 -0.44 -1.05
C GLY A 375 -23.93 -0.72 -2.56
N GLY A 376 -24.20 -1.97 -2.95
CA GLY A 376 -24.27 -2.37 -4.36
C GLY A 376 -22.89 -2.61 -5.03
N ARG A 377 -21.80 -2.62 -4.25
CA ARG A 377 -20.44 -2.90 -4.73
C ARG A 377 -20.23 -4.38 -4.99
N ASP A 378 -19.37 -4.71 -5.93
CA ASP A 378 -18.90 -6.08 -6.12
C ASP A 378 -18.08 -6.59 -4.91
N VAL A 379 -17.57 -7.82 -4.98
CA VAL A 379 -16.85 -8.45 -3.87
C VAL A 379 -15.56 -7.69 -3.57
N LEU A 380 -14.73 -7.39 -4.60
CA LEU A 380 -13.46 -6.69 -4.44
C LEU A 380 -13.67 -5.29 -3.84
N ASP A 381 -14.58 -4.52 -4.42
CA ASP A 381 -14.88 -3.16 -3.98
C ASP A 381 -15.46 -3.14 -2.56
N SER A 382 -16.18 -4.19 -2.15
CA SER A 382 -16.70 -4.34 -0.78
C SER A 382 -15.59 -4.66 0.22
N GLU A 383 -14.67 -5.56 -0.14
CA GLU A 383 -13.49 -5.89 0.67
C GLU A 383 -12.58 -4.67 0.83
N ASP A 384 -12.30 -3.95 -0.27
CA ASP A 384 -11.50 -2.72 -0.23
C ASP A 384 -12.18 -1.62 0.59
N PHE A 385 -13.50 -1.46 0.47
CA PHE A 385 -14.26 -0.48 1.27
C PHE A 385 -14.10 -0.73 2.78
N ILE A 386 -14.23 -1.99 3.23
CA ILE A 386 -14.05 -2.34 4.65
C ILE A 386 -12.62 -2.02 5.11
N VAL A 387 -11.62 -2.40 4.33
CA VAL A 387 -10.22 -2.16 4.67
C VAL A 387 -9.92 -0.67 4.65
N SER A 388 -10.14 -0.02 3.52
CA SER A 388 -9.67 1.34 3.26
C SER A 388 -10.46 2.42 4.00
N ASN A 389 -11.78 2.26 4.12
CA ASN A 389 -12.65 3.28 4.70
C ASN A 389 -12.97 3.04 6.17
N LEU A 390 -12.81 1.82 6.68
CA LEU A 390 -13.11 1.48 8.07
C LEU A 390 -11.85 1.07 8.85
N LEU A 391 -11.21 -0.05 8.45
CA LEU A 391 -10.17 -0.67 9.27
C LEU A 391 -8.90 0.19 9.36
N LEU A 392 -8.44 0.79 8.27
CA LEU A 392 -7.25 1.64 8.28
C LEU A 392 -7.45 2.90 9.13
N PRO A 393 -8.52 3.71 8.96
CA PRO A 393 -8.72 4.90 9.78
C PRO A 393 -9.02 4.58 11.25
N ILE A 394 -9.86 3.57 11.53
CA ILE A 394 -10.18 3.16 12.91
C ILE A 394 -8.91 2.64 13.61
N GLY A 395 -8.16 1.79 12.94
CA GLY A 395 -6.92 1.25 13.48
C GLY A 395 -5.89 2.33 13.76
N SER A 396 -5.71 3.27 12.83
CA SER A 396 -4.83 4.42 13.01
C SER A 396 -5.24 5.29 14.21
N LEU A 397 -6.55 5.52 14.38
CA LEU A 397 -7.07 6.23 15.56
C LEU A 397 -6.77 5.47 16.85
N ILE A 398 -6.92 4.15 16.85
CA ILE A 398 -6.64 3.33 18.02
C ILE A 398 -5.14 3.36 18.37
N TYR A 399 -4.23 3.24 17.39
CA TYR A 399 -2.78 3.41 17.62
C TYR A 399 -2.47 4.77 18.23
N LEU A 400 -3.04 5.82 17.66
CA LEU A 400 -2.89 7.19 18.17
C LEU A 400 -3.35 7.29 19.62
N LEU A 401 -4.59 6.90 19.90
CA LEU A 401 -5.15 6.97 21.26
C LEU A 401 -4.36 6.11 22.25
N PHE A 402 -3.92 4.94 21.86
CA PHE A 402 -3.07 4.08 22.68
C PHE A 402 -1.74 4.73 23.05
N CYS A 403 -1.07 5.36 22.08
CA CYS A 403 0.22 6.00 22.29
C CYS A 403 0.12 7.32 23.07
N VAL A 404 -1.02 8.07 23.00
CA VAL A 404 -1.07 9.42 23.55
C VAL A 404 -1.93 9.57 24.82
N THR A 405 -2.83 8.62 25.11
CA THR A 405 -3.75 8.76 26.25
C THR A 405 -3.20 8.16 27.54
N LYS A 406 -3.72 8.64 28.65
CA LYS A 406 -3.40 8.09 29.99
C LYS A 406 -3.94 6.67 30.20
N TRP A 407 -4.93 6.25 29.42
CA TRP A 407 -5.55 4.91 29.48
C TRP A 407 -4.79 3.86 28.68
N GLY A 408 -4.01 4.30 27.70
CA GLY A 408 -3.13 3.46 26.89
C GLY A 408 -1.70 3.39 27.43
N TRP A 409 -0.75 3.28 26.52
CA TRP A 409 0.70 3.25 26.83
C TRP A 409 1.20 4.60 27.34
N GLY A 410 0.72 5.70 26.74
CA GLY A 410 0.95 7.06 27.17
C GLY A 410 2.05 7.77 26.38
N PHE A 411 1.85 9.10 26.20
CA PHE A 411 2.68 9.93 25.34
C PHE A 411 4.16 9.99 25.73
N GLU A 412 4.44 10.02 27.04
CA GLU A 412 5.84 10.11 27.53
C GLU A 412 6.64 8.84 27.16
N LYS A 413 6.05 7.65 27.38
CA LYS A 413 6.67 6.36 27.02
C LYS A 413 6.84 6.21 25.51
N TYR A 414 5.83 6.65 24.74
CA TYR A 414 5.92 6.69 23.29
C TYR A 414 7.08 7.58 22.83
N CYS A 415 7.18 8.81 23.35
CA CYS A 415 8.26 9.73 22.98
C CYS A 415 9.64 9.20 23.39
N GLU A 416 9.75 8.58 24.55
CA GLU A 416 11.00 7.97 25.02
C GLU A 416 11.46 6.87 24.03
N GLU A 417 10.56 5.96 23.68
CA GLU A 417 10.86 4.90 22.72
C GLU A 417 11.16 5.48 21.32
N ALA A 418 10.33 6.39 20.82
CA ALA A 418 10.49 6.95 19.49
C ALA A 418 11.79 7.75 19.31
N ASN A 419 12.27 8.37 20.40
CA ASN A 419 13.47 9.20 20.42
C ASN A 419 14.75 8.41 20.80
N THR A 420 14.63 7.11 21.05
CA THR A 420 15.79 6.25 21.33
C THR A 420 16.61 6.07 20.05
N GLY A 421 17.92 6.25 20.16
CA GLY A 421 18.89 6.19 19.05
C GLY A 421 19.19 7.55 18.43
N ASP A 422 19.96 7.51 17.32
CA ASP A 422 20.43 8.69 16.61
C ASP A 422 19.48 9.12 15.51
N GLY A 423 19.18 10.42 15.40
CA GLY A 423 18.35 10.98 14.33
C GLY A 423 17.35 12.02 14.78
N ILE A 424 16.30 12.23 13.98
CA ILE A 424 15.24 13.22 14.23
C ILE A 424 14.43 12.81 15.45
N LYS A 425 14.29 13.74 16.41
CA LYS A 425 13.55 13.51 17.66
C LYS A 425 12.20 14.20 17.66
N ILE A 426 11.20 13.51 18.20
CA ILE A 426 9.86 14.05 18.40
C ILE A 426 9.89 14.98 19.61
N SER A 427 9.47 16.23 19.40
CA SER A 427 9.40 17.21 20.48
C SER A 427 8.20 16.92 21.41
N LYS A 428 8.42 16.96 22.72
CA LYS A 428 7.34 16.87 23.72
C LYS A 428 6.31 18.00 23.61
N LYS A 429 6.67 19.13 22.97
CA LYS A 429 5.76 20.25 22.70
C LYS A 429 4.64 19.88 21.72
N LEU A 430 4.80 18.82 20.94
CA LEU A 430 3.77 18.33 20.01
C LEU A 430 2.67 17.53 20.70
N LYS A 431 2.75 17.31 22.02
CA LYS A 431 1.74 16.55 22.78
C LYS A 431 0.29 17.05 22.54
N PRO A 432 -0.03 18.37 22.60
CA PRO A 432 -1.38 18.83 22.33
C PRO A 432 -1.86 18.53 20.91
N TYR A 433 -0.96 18.61 19.93
CA TYR A 433 -1.27 18.26 18.55
C TYR A 433 -1.68 16.78 18.44
N PHE A 434 -0.89 15.87 19.01
CA PHE A 434 -1.18 14.44 18.98
C PHE A 434 -2.42 14.05 19.80
N GLN A 435 -2.72 14.77 20.88
CA GLN A 435 -3.84 14.46 21.77
C GLN A 435 -5.19 15.00 21.29
N PHE A 436 -5.21 16.12 20.55
CA PHE A 436 -6.44 16.82 20.21
C PHE A 436 -6.62 16.99 18.70
N ILE A 437 -5.62 17.53 17.98
CA ILE A 437 -5.77 17.88 16.56
C ILE A 437 -5.76 16.63 15.69
N LEU A 438 -4.75 15.78 15.84
CA LEU A 438 -4.61 14.59 15.00
C LEU A 438 -5.78 13.60 15.11
N PRO A 439 -6.36 13.32 16.32
CA PRO A 439 -7.56 12.48 16.41
C PRO A 439 -8.76 13.06 15.67
N ILE A 440 -8.95 14.40 15.74
CA ILE A 440 -10.04 15.07 15.01
C ILE A 440 -9.88 14.90 13.50
N LEU A 441 -8.66 15.05 12.98
CA LEU A 441 -8.38 14.87 11.55
C LEU A 441 -8.66 13.41 11.11
N ILE A 442 -8.26 12.41 11.91
CA ILE A 442 -8.53 11.00 11.59
C ILE A 442 -10.02 10.68 11.65
N VAL A 443 -10.75 11.19 12.66
CA VAL A 443 -12.20 11.01 12.75
C VAL A 443 -12.90 11.68 11.56
N PHE A 444 -12.42 12.85 11.12
CA PHE A 444 -12.95 13.50 9.93
C PHE A 444 -12.81 12.62 8.68
N ILE A 445 -11.63 12.00 8.46
CA ILE A 445 -11.41 11.05 7.36
C ILE A 445 -12.37 9.87 7.47
N LEU A 446 -12.51 9.30 8.66
CA LEU A 446 -13.41 8.15 8.88
C LEU A 446 -14.85 8.49 8.50
N ILE A 447 -15.35 9.66 8.95
CA ILE A 447 -16.71 10.11 8.63
C ILE A 447 -16.86 10.33 7.11
N GLN A 448 -15.89 10.97 6.46
CA GLN A 448 -15.93 11.21 5.01
C GLN A 448 -15.87 9.91 4.19
N GLY A 449 -15.20 8.88 4.69
CA GLY A 449 -15.16 7.57 4.05
C GLY A 449 -16.47 6.78 4.15
N LEU A 450 -17.39 7.20 5.01
CA LEU A 450 -18.70 6.55 5.23
C LEU A 450 -19.86 7.26 4.50
N ILE A 451 -19.72 8.52 4.15
CA ILE A 451 -20.69 9.35 3.43
C ILE A 451 -20.40 9.29 1.92
#